data_e65982e6f68cbb93e3640aced5d3b828
#
_entry.id   e65982e6f68cbb93e3640aced5d3b828
#
_cell.length_a   1.000
_cell.length_b   1.000
_cell.length_c   1.000
_cell.angle_alpha   90.00
_cell.angle_beta   90.00
_cell.angle_gamma   90.00
#
_symmetry.space_group_name_H-M   'P 1'
#
loop_
_entity.id
_entity.type
_entity.pdbx_description
1 polymer ?
#
loop_
_entity_poly.entity_id
_entity_poly.type
_entity_poly.pdbx_seq_one_letter_code
_entity_poly.pdbx_strand_id
1 'polypeptide(L)'
;MSKQSVKFMTVVIIVLCAWHARAQMLPNPYGPPVSVENAKKAAAGALAEARKNNWNMAVAVVDPSGNLVYYEKMDNTQLGSAHVSIDKARSSALFKRPTKAFQDALAAGGSGLCILGVEGAVPVDGAYPLVMDGKIVGAIGVSGDSADHDGQCAKVGADTLK
;
A
#
# COMPACT_ATOMS: atom_id res chain seq x y z
N MET A 1 -46.05 -19.33 56.71
CA MET A 1 -45.01 -19.95 55.88
C MET A 1 -45.00 -19.26 54.54
N SER A 2 -44.01 -18.37 54.31
CA SER A 2 -43.95 -17.46 53.20
C SER A 2 -43.33 -18.20 51.99
N LYS A 3 -44.05 -18.20 50.88
CA LYS A 3 -43.52 -18.63 49.58
C LYS A 3 -42.65 -17.52 49.04
N GLN A 4 -41.34 -17.67 49.17
CA GLN A 4 -40.39 -16.81 48.46
C GLN A 4 -40.43 -17.16 46.99
N SER A 5 -40.95 -16.24 46.18
CA SER A 5 -40.86 -16.26 44.74
C SER A 5 -39.42 -15.97 44.33
N VAL A 6 -38.71 -17.00 43.92
CA VAL A 6 -37.42 -16.85 43.26
C VAL A 6 -37.70 -16.29 41.88
N LYS A 7 -37.53 -15.00 41.71
CA LYS A 7 -37.51 -14.40 40.39
C LYS A 7 -36.19 -14.78 39.73
N PHE A 8 -36.25 -15.77 38.85
CA PHE A 8 -35.19 -16.03 37.91
C PHE A 8 -35.10 -14.80 36.96
N MET A 9 -34.18 -13.93 37.30
CA MET A 9 -33.79 -12.85 36.40
C MET A 9 -32.94 -13.47 35.33
N THR A 10 -33.59 -13.89 34.24
CA THR A 10 -32.90 -14.33 33.03
C THR A 10 -32.18 -13.11 32.47
N VAL A 11 -30.92 -12.96 32.84
CA VAL A 11 -30.02 -12.02 32.17
C VAL A 11 -29.82 -12.55 30.76
N VAL A 12 -30.65 -12.07 29.84
CA VAL A 12 -30.37 -12.22 28.41
C VAL A 12 -29.13 -11.38 28.15
N ILE A 13 -27.98 -12.03 28.25
CA ILE A 13 -26.74 -11.50 27.69
C ILE A 13 -26.96 -11.53 26.17
N ILE A 14 -27.51 -10.43 25.65
CA ILE A 14 -27.41 -10.10 24.24
C ILE A 14 -25.92 -9.87 24.03
N VAL A 15 -25.21 -10.94 23.72
CA VAL A 15 -23.92 -10.85 23.09
C VAL A 15 -24.23 -10.22 21.72
N LEU A 16 -24.27 -8.89 21.72
CA LEU A 16 -24.06 -8.11 20.55
C LEU A 16 -22.66 -8.51 20.05
N CYS A 17 -22.62 -9.60 19.28
CA CYS A 17 -21.57 -9.77 18.29
C CYS A 17 -21.69 -8.54 17.40
N ALA A 18 -21.06 -7.45 17.83
CA ALA A 18 -20.65 -6.41 16.94
C ALA A 18 -19.71 -7.10 15.96
N TRP A 19 -20.29 -7.74 14.97
CA TRP A 19 -19.62 -7.88 13.70
C TRP A 19 -19.26 -6.44 13.34
N HIS A 20 -18.05 -6.09 13.69
CA HIS A 20 -17.39 -5.02 13.01
C HIS A 20 -17.33 -5.51 11.57
N ALA A 21 -18.44 -5.28 10.84
CA ALA A 21 -18.34 -5.15 9.42
C ALA A 21 -17.24 -4.11 9.26
N ARG A 22 -16.00 -4.56 9.07
CA ARG A 22 -15.00 -3.76 8.41
C ARG A 22 -15.71 -3.42 7.12
N ALA A 23 -16.35 -2.25 7.10
CA ALA A 23 -16.77 -1.65 5.88
C ALA A 23 -15.51 -1.79 5.01
N GLN A 24 -15.57 -2.66 4.02
CA GLN A 24 -14.51 -2.76 3.04
C GLN A 24 -14.51 -1.37 2.45
N MET A 25 -13.60 -0.52 2.96
CA MET A 25 -13.43 0.81 2.42
C MET A 25 -13.13 0.55 0.95
N LEU A 26 -14.12 0.88 0.11
CA LEU A 26 -13.92 0.82 -1.33
C LEU A 26 -12.62 1.58 -1.61
N PRO A 27 -11.75 1.05 -2.44
CA PRO A 27 -10.51 1.74 -2.77
C PRO A 27 -10.87 3.15 -3.24
N ASN A 28 -10.11 4.15 -2.84
CA ASN A 28 -10.32 5.53 -3.22
C ASN A 28 -10.56 5.64 -4.74
N PRO A 29 -11.48 6.51 -5.20
CA PRO A 29 -11.66 6.73 -6.62
C PRO A 29 -10.39 7.33 -7.24
N TYR A 30 -10.21 7.17 -8.53
CA TYR A 30 -9.16 7.88 -9.25
C TYR A 30 -9.45 9.37 -9.31
N GLY A 31 -8.39 10.17 -9.16
CA GLY A 31 -8.36 11.61 -9.34
C GLY A 31 -7.57 12.02 -10.60
N PRO A 32 -7.28 13.31 -10.73
CA PRO A 32 -6.40 13.82 -11.78
C PRO A 32 -4.98 13.23 -11.58
N PRO A 33 -4.18 13.13 -12.66
CA PRO A 33 -2.79 12.70 -12.55
C PRO A 33 -1.98 13.56 -11.59
N VAL A 34 -1.07 12.92 -10.84
CA VAL A 34 -0.12 13.62 -9.98
C VAL A 34 0.75 14.58 -10.81
N SER A 35 0.93 15.80 -10.32
CA SER A 35 1.86 16.75 -10.95
C SER A 35 3.32 16.32 -10.77
N VAL A 36 4.19 16.74 -11.68
CA VAL A 36 5.64 16.48 -11.56
C VAL A 36 6.21 17.03 -10.26
N GLU A 37 5.69 18.17 -9.77
CA GLU A 37 6.11 18.77 -8.50
C GLU A 37 5.77 17.84 -7.31
N ASN A 38 4.52 17.37 -7.24
CA ASN A 38 4.11 16.41 -6.20
C ASN A 38 4.81 15.07 -6.33
N ALA A 39 5.07 14.61 -7.56
CA ALA A 39 5.84 13.39 -7.79
C ALA A 39 7.27 13.51 -7.23
N LYS A 40 7.93 14.65 -7.47
CA LYS A 40 9.26 14.95 -6.90
C LYS A 40 9.22 15.04 -5.37
N LYS A 41 8.17 15.65 -4.80
CA LYS A 41 7.99 15.72 -3.35
C LYS A 41 7.88 14.33 -2.72
N ALA A 42 7.05 13.46 -3.31
CA ALA A 42 6.91 12.08 -2.84
C ALA A 42 8.23 11.29 -2.97
N ALA A 43 8.91 11.40 -4.11
CA ALA A 43 10.20 10.74 -4.31
C ALA A 43 11.27 11.24 -3.33
N ALA A 44 11.34 12.55 -3.08
CA ALA A 44 12.28 13.14 -2.13
C ALA A 44 12.06 12.60 -0.71
N GLY A 45 10.80 12.41 -0.28
CA GLY A 45 10.47 11.80 1.01
C GLY A 45 10.98 10.35 1.12
N ALA A 46 10.75 9.54 0.09
CA ALA A 46 11.23 8.16 0.05
C ALA A 46 12.77 8.09 0.05
N LEU A 47 13.43 8.92 -0.74
CA LEU A 47 14.88 8.97 -0.80
C LEU A 47 15.52 9.52 0.49
N ALA A 48 14.85 10.44 1.19
CA ALA A 48 15.32 10.91 2.49
C ALA A 48 15.31 9.79 3.53
N GLU A 49 14.24 8.97 3.56
CA GLU A 49 14.18 7.79 4.44
C GLU A 49 15.25 6.76 4.07
N ALA A 50 15.46 6.51 2.78
CA ALA A 50 16.51 5.61 2.30
C ALA A 50 17.90 6.08 2.76
N ARG A 51 18.25 7.37 2.58
CA ARG A 51 19.54 7.93 3.00
C ARG A 51 19.75 7.84 4.51
N LYS A 52 18.71 8.12 5.31
CA LYS A 52 18.75 8.02 6.77
C LYS A 52 19.14 6.62 7.26
N ASN A 53 18.75 5.60 6.51
CA ASN A 53 18.98 4.19 6.86
C ASN A 53 20.16 3.56 6.08
N ASN A 54 20.86 4.33 5.24
CA ASN A 54 21.95 3.86 4.36
C ASN A 54 21.52 2.79 3.36
N TRP A 55 20.30 2.89 2.84
CA TRP A 55 19.78 2.02 1.78
C TRP A 55 19.91 2.70 0.42
N ASN A 56 20.34 1.96 -0.59
CA ASN A 56 20.44 2.47 -1.97
C ASN A 56 19.18 2.09 -2.75
N MET A 57 18.37 3.09 -3.10
CA MET A 57 17.05 2.87 -3.67
C MET A 57 16.89 3.50 -5.05
N ALA A 58 16.04 2.88 -5.87
CA ALA A 58 15.40 3.46 -7.03
C ALA A 58 13.95 3.79 -6.68
N VAL A 59 13.48 4.96 -7.06
CA VAL A 59 12.13 5.46 -6.79
C VAL A 59 11.48 5.84 -8.11
N ALA A 60 10.27 5.34 -8.33
CA ALA A 60 9.43 5.67 -9.48
C ALA A 60 8.08 6.21 -8.99
N VAL A 61 7.58 7.25 -9.64
CA VAL A 61 6.22 7.76 -9.46
C VAL A 61 5.49 7.67 -10.79
N VAL A 62 4.30 7.09 -10.75
CA VAL A 62 3.43 6.94 -11.91
C VAL A 62 2.10 7.66 -11.71
N ASP A 63 1.43 8.00 -12.82
CA ASP A 63 0.06 8.51 -12.83
C ASP A 63 -0.97 7.40 -12.53
N PRO A 64 -2.28 7.70 -12.42
CA PRO A 64 -3.30 6.68 -12.17
C PRO A 64 -3.40 5.58 -13.25
N SER A 65 -2.93 5.86 -14.46
CA SER A 65 -2.89 4.90 -15.58
C SER A 65 -1.61 4.08 -15.64
N GLY A 66 -0.67 4.30 -14.70
CA GLY A 66 0.61 3.60 -14.63
C GLY A 66 1.71 4.19 -15.52
N ASN A 67 1.51 5.37 -16.11
CA ASN A 67 2.55 6.03 -16.89
C ASN A 67 3.57 6.71 -15.97
N LEU A 68 4.86 6.58 -16.30
CA LEU A 68 5.94 7.17 -15.52
C LEU A 68 5.89 8.70 -15.57
N VAL A 69 5.85 9.33 -14.38
CA VAL A 69 5.88 10.78 -14.20
C VAL A 69 7.24 11.26 -13.70
N TYR A 70 7.83 10.50 -12.76
CA TYR A 70 9.14 10.82 -12.20
C TYR A 70 9.91 9.56 -11.83
N TYR A 71 11.23 9.63 -11.98
CA TYR A 71 12.14 8.55 -11.61
C TYR A 71 13.46 9.10 -11.10
N GLU A 72 13.97 8.52 -10.02
CA GLU A 72 15.30 8.80 -9.50
C GLU A 72 15.92 7.51 -8.94
N LYS A 73 17.20 7.29 -9.23
CA LYS A 73 17.97 6.15 -8.74
C LYS A 73 19.22 6.65 -8.02
N MET A 74 19.42 6.23 -6.78
CA MET A 74 20.66 6.52 -6.05
C MET A 74 21.84 5.77 -6.68
N ASP A 75 23.04 6.32 -6.49
CA ASP A 75 24.26 5.63 -6.88
C ASP A 75 24.37 4.28 -6.14
N ASN A 76 25.00 3.31 -6.79
CA ASN A 76 25.18 1.94 -6.29
C ASN A 76 23.89 1.13 -6.06
N THR A 77 22.70 1.64 -6.40
CA THR A 77 21.49 0.81 -6.41
C THR A 77 21.62 -0.28 -7.47
N GLN A 78 21.21 -1.50 -7.13
CA GLN A 78 21.24 -2.63 -8.08
C GLN A 78 20.48 -2.31 -9.36
N LEU A 79 20.97 -2.84 -10.49
CA LEU A 79 20.45 -2.46 -11.82
C LEU A 79 18.97 -2.84 -12.01
N GLY A 80 18.56 -4.01 -11.54
CA GLY A 80 17.19 -4.50 -11.66
C GLY A 80 16.16 -3.61 -10.96
N SER A 81 16.55 -2.89 -9.90
CA SER A 81 15.64 -2.03 -9.14
C SER A 81 15.04 -0.88 -9.95
N ALA A 82 15.69 -0.50 -11.07
CA ALA A 82 15.13 0.50 -11.97
C ALA A 82 13.78 0.05 -12.56
N HIS A 83 13.70 -1.18 -13.04
CA HIS A 83 12.47 -1.76 -13.58
C HIS A 83 11.50 -2.12 -12.46
N VAL A 84 11.98 -2.78 -11.42
CA VAL A 84 11.14 -3.24 -10.30
C VAL A 84 10.42 -2.09 -9.60
N SER A 85 11.06 -0.93 -9.40
CA SER A 85 10.39 0.24 -8.80
C SER A 85 9.23 0.74 -9.65
N ILE A 86 9.39 0.76 -10.98
CA ILE A 86 8.35 1.18 -11.93
C ILE A 86 7.18 0.17 -11.91
N ASP A 87 7.49 -1.13 -11.95
CA ASP A 87 6.46 -2.17 -12.00
C ASP A 87 5.68 -2.24 -10.68
N LYS A 88 6.33 -2.07 -9.53
CA LYS A 88 5.67 -1.93 -8.23
C LYS A 88 4.74 -0.71 -8.22
N ALA A 89 5.21 0.47 -8.70
CA ALA A 89 4.38 1.66 -8.79
C ALA A 89 3.16 1.43 -9.66
N ARG A 90 3.33 0.87 -10.87
CA ARG A 90 2.23 0.51 -11.77
C ARG A 90 1.22 -0.42 -11.12
N SER A 91 1.70 -1.49 -10.49
CA SER A 91 0.85 -2.43 -9.77
C SER A 91 0.01 -1.72 -8.71
N SER A 92 0.62 -0.86 -7.91
CA SER A 92 -0.08 -0.11 -6.87
C SER A 92 -1.14 0.84 -7.43
N ALA A 93 -0.83 1.57 -8.52
CA ALA A 93 -1.76 2.48 -9.18
C ALA A 93 -2.97 1.73 -9.76
N LEU A 94 -2.72 0.72 -10.57
CA LEU A 94 -3.76 0.00 -11.31
C LEU A 94 -4.69 -0.81 -10.41
N PHE A 95 -4.17 -1.37 -9.32
CA PHE A 95 -4.95 -2.18 -8.38
C PHE A 95 -5.37 -1.44 -7.11
N LYS A 96 -5.09 -0.13 -7.00
CA LYS A 96 -5.54 0.76 -5.91
C LYS A 96 -5.15 0.29 -4.51
N ARG A 97 -3.99 -0.31 -4.35
CA ARG A 97 -3.53 -0.88 -3.08
C ARG A 97 -2.01 -0.94 -2.98
N PRO A 98 -1.45 -0.97 -1.76
CA PRO A 98 -0.04 -1.30 -1.58
C PRO A 98 0.29 -2.68 -2.16
N THR A 99 1.49 -2.82 -2.73
CA THR A 99 1.96 -4.12 -3.25
C THR A 99 2.14 -5.16 -2.16
N LYS A 100 2.32 -4.73 -0.90
CA LYS A 100 2.31 -5.62 0.26
C LYS A 100 1.05 -6.47 0.35
N ALA A 101 -0.11 -5.94 -0.05
CA ALA A 101 -1.35 -6.72 -0.03
C ALA A 101 -1.29 -7.95 -0.96
N PHE A 102 -0.56 -7.85 -2.06
CA PHE A 102 -0.32 -9.00 -2.96
C PHE A 102 0.71 -9.95 -2.39
N GLN A 103 1.78 -9.44 -1.79
CA GLN A 103 2.79 -10.24 -1.10
C GLN A 103 2.15 -11.08 0.01
N ASP A 104 1.31 -10.47 0.85
CA ASP A 104 0.64 -11.15 1.96
C ASP A 104 -0.35 -12.20 1.46
N ALA A 105 -1.12 -11.89 0.40
CA ALA A 105 -2.03 -12.86 -0.22
C ALA A 105 -1.27 -14.06 -0.79
N LEU A 106 -0.15 -13.84 -1.48
CA LEU A 106 0.69 -14.90 -2.02
C LEU A 106 1.29 -15.76 -0.90
N ALA A 107 1.80 -15.11 0.16
CA ALA A 107 2.40 -15.80 1.31
C ALA A 107 1.39 -16.67 2.08
N ALA A 108 0.10 -16.30 2.07
CA ALA A 108 -0.97 -17.10 2.67
C ALA A 108 -1.24 -18.42 1.93
N GLY A 109 -0.79 -18.54 0.68
CA GLY A 109 -1.01 -19.74 -0.13
C GLY A 109 -2.48 -19.97 -0.52
N GLY A 110 -2.84 -21.18 -0.89
CA GLY A 110 -4.21 -21.53 -1.25
C GLY A 110 -4.76 -20.65 -2.38
N SER A 111 -5.91 -19.99 -2.17
CA SER A 111 -6.49 -19.08 -3.15
C SER A 111 -5.62 -17.84 -3.43
N GLY A 112 -4.69 -17.49 -2.53
CA GLY A 112 -3.75 -16.37 -2.74
C GLY A 112 -2.78 -16.61 -3.90
N LEU A 113 -2.56 -17.88 -4.30
CA LEU A 113 -1.74 -18.20 -5.46
C LEU A 113 -2.30 -17.67 -6.79
N CYS A 114 -3.60 -17.35 -6.85
CA CYS A 114 -4.21 -16.77 -8.05
C CYS A 114 -3.55 -15.44 -8.45
N ILE A 115 -2.87 -14.75 -7.52
CA ILE A 115 -2.15 -13.51 -7.81
C ILE A 115 -1.08 -13.69 -8.90
N LEU A 116 -0.52 -14.91 -9.02
CA LEU A 116 0.50 -15.23 -10.03
C LEU A 116 -0.06 -15.22 -11.46
N GLY A 117 -1.38 -15.33 -11.61
CA GLY A 117 -2.08 -15.23 -12.89
C GLY A 117 -2.63 -13.83 -13.21
N VAL A 118 -2.43 -12.85 -12.32
CA VAL A 118 -2.92 -11.47 -12.52
C VAL A 118 -1.84 -10.65 -13.20
N GLU A 119 -2.04 -10.35 -14.48
CA GLU A 119 -1.09 -9.54 -15.25
C GLU A 119 -0.92 -8.15 -14.62
N GLY A 120 0.32 -7.73 -14.45
CA GLY A 120 0.68 -6.45 -13.84
C GLY A 120 0.63 -6.42 -12.31
N ALA A 121 0.22 -7.49 -11.64
CA ALA A 121 0.36 -7.59 -10.19
C ALA A 121 1.79 -7.94 -9.80
N VAL A 122 2.39 -7.13 -8.92
CA VAL A 122 3.73 -7.35 -8.37
C VAL A 122 3.62 -7.72 -6.90
N PRO A 123 3.75 -9.03 -6.54
CA PRO A 123 3.58 -9.48 -5.16
C PRO A 123 4.85 -9.33 -4.32
N VAL A 124 5.42 -8.13 -4.35
CA VAL A 124 6.62 -7.74 -3.58
C VAL A 124 6.38 -6.35 -3.00
N ASP A 125 6.49 -6.20 -1.68
CA ASP A 125 6.28 -4.90 -1.03
C ASP A 125 7.25 -3.83 -1.58
N GLY A 126 6.81 -2.58 -1.54
CA GLY A 126 7.59 -1.43 -1.98
C GLY A 126 6.79 -0.41 -2.80
N ALA A 127 5.46 -0.50 -2.87
CA ALA A 127 4.67 0.54 -3.53
C ALA A 127 3.39 0.88 -2.78
N TYR A 128 3.02 2.16 -2.86
CA TYR A 128 1.81 2.73 -2.26
C TYR A 128 1.08 3.66 -3.23
N PRO A 129 -0.27 3.66 -3.24
CA PRO A 129 -1.03 4.70 -3.92
C PRO A 129 -0.72 6.08 -3.34
N LEU A 130 -0.62 7.09 -4.21
CA LEU A 130 -0.59 8.50 -3.83
C LEU A 130 -2.02 9.00 -3.76
N VAL A 131 -2.43 9.47 -2.58
CA VAL A 131 -3.80 9.91 -2.33
C VAL A 131 -3.80 11.39 -1.97
N MET A 132 -4.56 12.19 -2.71
CA MET A 132 -4.81 13.60 -2.44
C MET A 132 -6.32 13.85 -2.47
N ASP A 133 -6.85 14.56 -1.48
CA ASP A 133 -8.28 14.86 -1.35
C ASP A 133 -9.17 13.59 -1.49
N GLY A 134 -8.72 12.47 -0.91
CA GLY A 134 -9.44 11.20 -0.95
C GLY A 134 -9.45 10.50 -2.31
N LYS A 135 -8.64 10.94 -3.28
CA LYS A 135 -8.54 10.37 -4.63
C LYS A 135 -7.13 9.87 -4.92
N ILE A 136 -7.02 8.76 -5.64
CA ILE A 136 -5.75 8.24 -6.11
C ILE A 136 -5.30 9.07 -7.31
N VAL A 137 -4.19 9.78 -7.15
CA VAL A 137 -3.59 10.63 -8.18
C VAL A 137 -2.39 9.96 -8.87
N GLY A 138 -2.02 8.78 -8.41
CA GLY A 138 -0.89 8.00 -8.92
C GLY A 138 -0.42 6.99 -7.89
N ALA A 139 0.81 6.53 -8.03
CA ALA A 139 1.47 5.69 -7.03
C ALA A 139 2.98 5.92 -7.04
N ILE A 140 3.61 5.62 -5.90
CA ILE A 140 5.05 5.57 -5.73
C ILE A 140 5.51 4.12 -5.57
N GLY A 141 6.59 3.75 -6.24
CA GLY A 141 7.25 2.46 -6.09
C GLY A 141 8.73 2.63 -5.80
N VAL A 142 9.23 1.83 -4.88
CA VAL A 142 10.62 1.83 -4.41
C VAL A 142 11.19 0.43 -4.53
N SER A 143 12.46 0.34 -4.90
CA SER A 143 13.21 -0.91 -4.96
C SER A 143 14.68 -0.66 -4.78
N GLY A 144 15.36 -1.52 -4.01
CA GLY A 144 16.81 -1.39 -3.84
C GLY A 144 17.39 -2.30 -2.77
N ASP A 145 16.61 -2.62 -1.77
CA ASP A 145 17.01 -3.44 -0.62
C ASP A 145 15.97 -4.56 -0.40
N SER A 146 15.67 -4.89 0.85
CA SER A 146 14.61 -5.84 1.17
C SER A 146 13.23 -5.26 0.84
N ALA A 147 12.25 -6.12 0.62
CA ALA A 147 10.87 -5.70 0.35
C ALA A 147 10.31 -4.81 1.48
N ASP A 148 10.63 -5.13 2.73
CA ASP A 148 10.17 -4.35 3.89
C ASP A 148 10.79 -2.94 3.90
N HIS A 149 12.08 -2.79 3.58
CA HIS A 149 12.75 -1.50 3.47
C HIS A 149 12.23 -0.69 2.28
N ASP A 150 11.99 -1.33 1.15
CA ASP A 150 11.34 -0.74 -0.01
C ASP A 150 9.95 -0.19 0.38
N GLY A 151 9.15 -1.00 1.10
CA GLY A 151 7.83 -0.62 1.60
C GLY A 151 7.86 0.54 2.57
N GLN A 152 8.83 0.56 3.50
CA GLN A 152 9.03 1.67 4.43
C GLN A 152 9.29 2.99 3.69
N CYS A 153 10.23 2.99 2.75
CA CYS A 153 10.57 4.16 1.96
C CYS A 153 9.37 4.64 1.12
N ALA A 154 8.69 3.71 0.44
CA ALA A 154 7.52 4.03 -0.38
C ALA A 154 6.39 4.65 0.45
N LYS A 155 6.15 4.12 1.65
CA LYS A 155 5.14 4.65 2.56
C LYS A 155 5.45 6.07 3.01
N VAL A 156 6.70 6.33 3.43
CA VAL A 156 7.13 7.70 3.81
C VAL A 156 6.96 8.65 2.65
N GLY A 157 7.35 8.26 1.43
CA GLY A 157 7.13 9.06 0.24
C GLY A 157 5.66 9.37 -0.02
N ALA A 158 4.78 8.37 0.06
CA ALA A 158 3.35 8.54 -0.14
C ALA A 158 2.71 9.47 0.91
N ASP A 159 3.16 9.39 2.16
CA ASP A 159 2.62 10.20 3.27
C ASP A 159 2.95 11.70 3.15
N THR A 160 3.90 12.09 2.31
CA THR A 160 4.22 13.51 2.06
C THR A 160 3.11 14.28 1.34
N LEU A 161 2.17 13.58 0.71
CA LEU A 161 1.07 14.18 -0.06
C LEU A 161 -0.29 14.14 0.65
N LYS A 162 -0.33 13.68 1.90
CA LYS A 162 -1.54 13.68 2.74
C LYS A 162 -1.78 15.02 3.41
#